data_c5913b96aad6405df7d7f16b78870400
#
_entry.id   c5913b96aad6405df7d7f16b78870400
#
_cell.length_a   1.000
_cell.length_b   1.000
_cell.length_c   1.000
_cell.angle_alpha   90.00
_cell.angle_beta   90.00
_cell.angle_gamma   90.00
#
_symmetry.space_group_name_H-M   'P 1'
#
loop_
_entity.id
_entity.type
_entity.pdbx_description
1 polymer ?
#
loop_
_entity_poly.entity_id
_entity_poly.type
_entity_poly.pdbx_seq_one_letter_code
_entity_poly.pdbx_strand_id
1 'polypeptide(L)'
;MFSEEETGEACVNTVAAGQLRAFVERVERLEEDKKSVGDDIKLVYAEMKANGFDTKAVRAIIRLRKKDQAERQEEEAMIDLYKAALGMA
;
A
#
# COMPACT_ATOMS: atom_id res chain seq x y z
N MET A 1 -29.99 -20.10 13.19
CA MET A 1 -29.39 -19.34 13.43
C MET A 1 -28.26 -19.58 14.11
N PHE A 2 -27.52 -19.67 14.45
CA PHE A 2 -26.34 -19.89 14.96
C PHE A 2 -26.13 -19.27 16.22
N SER A 3 -27.06 -19.02 16.87
CA SER A 3 -26.86 -18.26 17.98
C SER A 3 -26.30 -18.99 19.13
N GLU A 4 -26.42 -20.29 19.18
CA GLU A 4 -25.92 -20.93 20.29
C GLU A 4 -24.48 -20.96 20.34
N GLU A 5 -23.89 -21.14 19.26
CA GLU A 5 -22.50 -21.15 19.29
C GLU A 5 -22.02 -19.81 19.64
N GLU A 6 -22.82 -18.84 19.44
CA GLU A 6 -22.43 -17.54 19.86
C GLU A 6 -22.45 -17.42 21.35
N THR A 7 -23.40 -18.07 22.02
CA THR A 7 -23.43 -17.95 23.46
C THR A 7 -22.27 -18.65 24.10
N GLY A 8 -21.97 -19.87 23.70
CA GLY A 8 -20.88 -20.59 24.29
C GLY A 8 -19.56 -19.92 24.10
N GLU A 9 -19.39 -19.32 22.93
CA GLU A 9 -18.16 -18.70 22.64
C GLU A 9 -18.12 -17.24 22.96
N ALA A 10 -19.21 -16.70 23.44
CA ALA A 10 -19.30 -15.27 23.64
C ALA A 10 -18.26 -14.75 24.63
N CYS A 11 -17.95 -15.51 25.65
CA CYS A 11 -16.97 -15.07 26.64
C CYS A 11 -15.58 -15.02 26.06
N VAL A 12 -15.22 -16.05 25.29
CA VAL A 12 -13.94 -16.07 24.61
C VAL A 12 -13.94 -15.06 23.46
N ASN A 13 -15.06 -15.01 22.75
CA ASN A 13 -15.15 -14.15 21.60
C ASN A 13 -15.28 -12.68 21.92
N THR A 14 -15.56 -12.33 23.17
CA THR A 14 -15.66 -10.92 23.53
C THR A 14 -14.34 -10.20 23.30
N VAL A 15 -13.21 -10.81 23.74
CA VAL A 15 -11.90 -10.22 23.51
C VAL A 15 -11.56 -10.27 22.02
N ALA A 16 -11.81 -11.42 21.39
CA ALA A 16 -11.55 -11.56 19.96
C ALA A 16 -12.42 -10.60 19.17
N ALA A 17 -13.67 -10.40 19.58
CA ALA A 17 -14.56 -9.47 18.89
C ALA A 17 -14.06 -8.03 19.03
N GLY A 18 -13.54 -7.67 20.20
CA GLY A 18 -12.95 -6.34 20.39
C GLY A 18 -11.74 -6.12 19.51
N GLN A 19 -10.86 -7.12 19.45
CA GLN A 19 -9.70 -7.04 18.57
C GLN A 19 -10.12 -6.99 17.11
N LEU A 20 -11.07 -7.82 16.73
CA LEU A 20 -11.55 -7.84 15.36
C LEU A 20 -12.14 -6.49 14.98
N ARG A 21 -12.94 -5.90 15.86
CA ARG A 21 -13.50 -4.59 15.60
C ARG A 21 -12.41 -3.54 15.41
N ALA A 22 -11.38 -3.59 16.27
CA ALA A 22 -10.27 -2.65 16.15
C ALA A 22 -9.56 -2.79 14.81
N PHE A 23 -9.33 -4.03 14.37
CA PHE A 23 -8.71 -4.25 13.06
C PHE A 23 -9.59 -3.77 11.92
N VAL A 24 -10.90 -4.07 12.01
CA VAL A 24 -11.84 -3.64 10.98
C VAL A 24 -11.85 -2.11 10.89
N GLU A 25 -11.90 -1.42 12.01
CA GLU A 25 -11.93 0.03 12.01
C GLU A 25 -10.63 0.62 11.46
N ARG A 26 -9.49 -0.03 11.74
CA ARG A 26 -8.22 0.41 11.19
C ARG A 26 -8.18 0.23 9.67
N VAL A 27 -8.67 -0.90 9.19
CA VAL A 27 -8.73 -1.15 7.75
C VAL A 27 -9.67 -0.16 7.08
N GLU A 28 -10.84 0.08 7.69
CA GLU A 28 -11.80 1.01 7.13
C GLU A 28 -11.24 2.43 7.02
N ARG A 29 -10.49 2.85 8.05
CA ARG A 29 -9.85 4.16 8.01
C ARG A 29 -8.81 4.23 6.91
N LEU A 30 -8.00 3.18 6.78
CA LEU A 30 -6.98 3.15 5.74
C LEU A 30 -7.58 3.07 4.35
N GLU A 31 -8.69 2.37 4.20
CA GLU A 31 -9.41 2.33 2.93
C GLU A 31 -9.95 3.72 2.57
N GLU A 32 -10.41 4.46 3.57
CA GLU A 32 -10.87 5.82 3.36
C GLU A 32 -9.71 6.74 2.96
N ASP A 33 -8.57 6.59 3.64
CA ASP A 33 -7.36 7.34 3.28
C ASP A 33 -6.92 7.00 1.87
N LYS A 34 -6.97 5.73 1.49
CA LYS A 34 -6.62 5.28 0.15
C LYS A 34 -7.52 5.94 -0.89
N LYS A 35 -8.81 6.00 -0.61
CA LYS A 35 -9.76 6.65 -1.51
C LYS A 35 -9.45 8.13 -1.65
N SER A 36 -9.15 8.80 -0.54
CA SER A 36 -8.82 10.21 -0.55
C SER A 36 -7.57 10.47 -1.38
N VAL A 37 -6.53 9.65 -1.19
CA VAL A 37 -5.31 9.76 -1.98
C VAL A 37 -5.59 9.48 -3.45
N GLY A 38 -6.44 8.49 -3.74
CA GLY A 38 -6.85 8.18 -5.11
C GLY A 38 -7.55 9.36 -5.77
N ASP A 39 -8.40 10.05 -5.02
CA ASP A 39 -9.10 11.22 -5.53
C ASP A 39 -8.11 12.36 -5.82
N ASP A 40 -7.12 12.54 -4.94
CA ASP A 40 -6.09 13.54 -5.15
C ASP A 40 -5.27 13.25 -6.40
N ILE A 41 -4.95 11.99 -6.65
CA ILE A 41 -4.24 11.59 -7.87
C ILE A 41 -5.07 11.92 -9.10
N LYS A 42 -6.37 11.67 -9.05
CA LYS A 42 -7.26 12.01 -10.16
C LYS A 42 -7.27 13.49 -10.43
N LEU A 43 -7.25 14.31 -9.38
CA LEU A 43 -7.20 15.76 -9.55
C LEU A 43 -5.93 16.21 -10.24
N VAL A 44 -4.79 15.62 -9.89
CA VAL A 44 -3.52 15.95 -10.54
C VAL A 44 -3.57 15.59 -12.00
N TYR A 45 -4.10 14.41 -12.35
CA TYR A 45 -4.22 14.03 -13.75
C TYR A 45 -5.18 14.93 -14.51
N ALA A 46 -6.27 15.37 -13.88
CA ALA A 46 -7.18 16.31 -14.51
C ALA A 46 -6.47 17.64 -14.80
N GLU A 47 -5.64 18.09 -13.87
CA GLU A 47 -4.86 19.30 -14.04
C GLU A 47 -3.86 19.17 -15.18
N MET A 48 -3.18 18.02 -15.27
CA MET A 48 -2.27 17.74 -16.38
C MET A 48 -2.99 17.81 -17.71
N LYS A 49 -4.17 17.20 -17.79
CA LYS A 49 -4.96 17.20 -19.02
C LYS A 49 -5.39 18.60 -19.39
N ALA A 50 -5.80 19.40 -18.40
CA ALA A 50 -6.17 20.78 -18.63
C ALA A 50 -5.00 21.60 -19.18
N ASN A 51 -3.77 21.24 -18.80
CA ASN A 51 -2.58 21.91 -19.31
C ASN A 51 -2.05 21.32 -20.62
N GLY A 52 -2.79 20.40 -21.22
CA GLY A 52 -2.44 19.87 -22.52
C GLY A 52 -1.52 18.67 -22.54
N PHE A 53 -1.24 18.07 -21.39
CA PHE A 53 -0.39 16.89 -21.32
C PHE A 53 -1.20 15.63 -21.63
N ASP A 54 -0.51 14.65 -22.20
CA ASP A 54 -1.10 13.34 -22.48
C ASP A 54 -0.98 12.48 -21.24
N THR A 55 -2.11 12.24 -20.56
CA THR A 55 -2.11 11.50 -19.30
C THR A 55 -1.71 10.04 -19.48
N LYS A 56 -1.95 9.43 -20.65
CA LYS A 56 -1.50 8.06 -20.90
C LYS A 56 0.01 7.98 -20.92
N ALA A 57 0.64 8.93 -21.57
CA ALA A 57 2.10 8.99 -21.64
C ALA A 57 2.70 9.21 -20.26
N VAL A 58 2.08 10.08 -19.45
CA VAL A 58 2.55 10.34 -18.10
C VAL A 58 2.45 9.09 -17.23
N ARG A 59 1.33 8.35 -17.34
CA ARG A 59 1.19 7.09 -16.60
C ARG A 59 2.25 6.07 -16.97
N ALA A 60 2.57 5.99 -18.26
CA ALA A 60 3.62 5.09 -18.73
C ALA A 60 4.98 5.48 -18.15
N ILE A 61 5.28 6.75 -18.12
CA ILE A 61 6.53 7.26 -17.55
C ILE A 61 6.61 6.94 -16.06
N ILE A 62 5.53 7.11 -15.34
CA ILE A 62 5.51 6.81 -13.91
C ILE A 62 5.81 5.34 -13.67
N ARG A 63 5.23 4.44 -14.48
CA ARG A 63 5.51 3.02 -14.37
C ARG A 63 6.97 2.70 -14.64
N LEU A 64 7.53 3.31 -15.67
CA LEU A 64 8.95 3.12 -16.00
C LEU A 64 9.85 3.60 -14.88
N ARG A 65 9.53 4.74 -14.28
CA ARG A 65 10.35 5.28 -13.21
C ARG A 65 10.34 4.37 -11.99
N LYS A 66 9.20 3.75 -11.69
CA LYS A 66 9.12 2.80 -10.57
C LYS A 66 9.98 1.57 -10.84
N LYS A 67 9.94 1.07 -12.07
CA LYS A 67 10.70 -0.11 -12.46
C LYS A 67 12.19 0.18 -12.36
N ASP A 68 12.61 1.32 -12.88
CA ASP A 68 14.01 1.71 -12.84
C ASP A 68 14.52 1.83 -11.42
N GLN A 69 13.72 2.38 -10.53
CA GLN A 69 14.09 2.49 -9.12
C GLN A 69 14.27 1.12 -8.47
N ALA A 70 13.37 0.20 -8.76
CA ALA A 70 13.45 -1.15 -8.20
C ALA A 70 14.71 -1.86 -8.67
N GLU A 71 15.01 -1.78 -9.96
CA GLU A 71 16.22 -2.37 -10.54
C GLU A 71 17.48 -1.76 -9.93
N ARG A 72 17.49 -0.45 -9.75
CA ARG A 72 18.62 0.23 -9.16
C ARG A 72 18.85 -0.19 -7.72
N GLN A 73 17.78 -0.33 -6.95
CA GLN A 73 17.87 -0.78 -5.58
C GLN A 73 18.41 -2.20 -5.49
N GLU A 74 18.01 -3.08 -6.41
CA GLU A 74 18.53 -4.43 -6.47
C GLU A 74 20.02 -4.45 -6.76
N GLU A 75 20.46 -3.63 -7.70
CA GLU A 75 21.88 -3.51 -8.02
C GLU A 75 22.69 -3.02 -6.82
N GLU A 76 22.22 -1.98 -6.17
CA GLU A 76 22.89 -1.42 -5.00
C GLU A 76 22.98 -2.44 -3.87
N ALA A 77 21.92 -3.18 -3.63
CA ALA A 77 21.89 -4.21 -2.60
C ALA A 77 22.90 -5.31 -2.90
N MET A 78 23.01 -5.72 -4.17
CA MET A 78 23.94 -6.75 -4.58
C MET A 78 25.39 -6.26 -4.45
N ILE A 79 25.65 -5.03 -4.83
CA ILE A 79 26.98 -4.42 -4.69
C ILE A 79 27.36 -4.35 -3.22
N ASP A 80 26.44 -3.93 -2.36
CA ASP A 80 26.70 -3.84 -0.92
C ASP A 80 27.03 -5.21 -0.33
N LEU A 81 26.29 -6.23 -0.76
CA LEU A 81 26.52 -7.60 -0.32
C LEU A 81 27.92 -8.06 -0.69
N TYR A 82 28.35 -7.80 -1.91
CA TYR A 82 29.65 -8.21 -2.39
C TYR A 82 30.77 -7.42 -1.70
N LYS A 83 30.54 -6.13 -1.47
CA LYS A 83 31.51 -5.33 -0.72
C LYS A 83 31.70 -5.89 0.68
N ALA A 84 30.62 -6.26 1.35
CA ALA A 84 30.71 -6.84 2.70
C ALA A 84 31.48 -8.15 2.65
N ALA A 85 31.23 -8.99 1.65
CA ALA A 85 31.93 -10.26 1.51
C ALA A 85 33.42 -10.08 1.27
N LEU A 86 33.81 -8.99 0.60
CA LEU A 86 35.20 -8.69 0.32
C LEU A 86 35.87 -7.87 1.41
N GLY A 87 35.17 -7.57 2.48
CA GLY A 87 35.73 -6.77 3.56
C GLY A 87 35.87 -5.30 3.23
N MET A 88 35.15 -4.82 2.23
CA MET A 88 35.16 -3.40 1.86
C MET A 88 34.12 -2.68 2.68
N ALA A 89 34.45 -1.64 3.31
CA ALA A 89 33.53 -0.91 4.16
C ALA A 89 32.57 -0.05 3.35
#